data_01ab2a22858346de0ab00702770f66bd
#
_entry.id   01ab2a22858346de0ab00702770f66bd
#
_cell.length_a   1.000
_cell.length_b   1.000
_cell.length_c   1.000
_cell.angle_alpha   90.00
_cell.angle_beta   90.00
_cell.angle_gamma   90.00
#
_symmetry.space_group_name_H-M   'P 1'
#
loop_
_entity.id
_entity.type
_entity.pdbx_description
1 polymer ?
#
loop_
_entity_poly.entity_id
_entity_poly.type
_entity_poly.pdbx_seq_one_letter_code
_entity_poly.pdbx_strand_id
1 'polypeptide(L)'
;RQRQMCIRDRAEDAFLKYGHENITLRGNYVVAAGGDAITPMYALRPLVEHNTADSCAFEMNDRYYKYPGKRQGKVAAAIWPWKCKDALLRYNDVADTKLNQDGMAYDADSGDGTVYEYNYSAYNEGGAMMFCLGEAVHSTYRHNVSYRDLGGVLSPSGNPDGLVEGNTFYMEPGVPLRRKRNHGKMKLVNNTVVPADSKED
;
A
#
# COMPACT_ATOMS: atom_id res chain seq x y z
N ARG A 1 -3.06 21.03 8.91
CA ARG A 1 -4.30 20.77 8.16
C ARG A 1 -3.87 20.34 6.75
N GLN A 2 -3.60 19.08 6.54
CA GLN A 2 -3.56 18.52 5.20
C GLN A 2 -4.98 18.64 4.63
N ARG A 3 -5.18 19.56 3.72
CA ARG A 3 -6.30 19.48 2.81
C ARG A 3 -5.98 18.32 1.86
N GLN A 4 -6.53 17.18 2.13
CA GLN A 4 -6.75 16.20 1.11
C GLN A 4 -7.67 16.85 0.06
N MET A 5 -7.08 17.46 -0.93
CA MET A 5 -7.81 17.77 -2.15
C MET A 5 -8.01 16.43 -2.84
N CYS A 6 -9.12 15.76 -2.53
CA CYS A 6 -9.71 14.86 -3.49
C CYS A 6 -10.02 15.69 -4.73
N ILE A 7 -9.06 15.84 -5.60
CA ILE A 7 -9.30 16.29 -6.97
C ILE A 7 -9.96 15.09 -7.64
N ARG A 8 -11.26 15.06 -7.53
CA ARG A 8 -12.12 14.11 -8.20
C ARG A 8 -11.87 14.12 -9.70
N ASP A 9 -11.90 12.93 -10.25
CA ASP A 9 -12.41 12.48 -11.57
C ASP A 9 -12.20 13.37 -12.80
N ARG A 10 -11.89 14.64 -12.64
CA ARG A 10 -11.46 15.55 -13.70
C ARG A 10 -9.94 15.61 -13.87
N ALA A 11 -9.20 14.99 -12.99
CA ALA A 11 -7.76 14.87 -13.12
C ALA A 11 -7.33 13.82 -14.17
N GLU A 12 -8.29 13.32 -14.92
CA GLU A 12 -8.04 12.59 -16.15
C GLU A 12 -7.66 13.51 -17.33
N ASP A 13 -7.71 14.81 -17.14
CA ASP A 13 -7.12 15.75 -18.08
C ASP A 13 -5.63 15.43 -18.24
N ALA A 14 -5.25 15.13 -19.46
CA ALA A 14 -3.93 14.60 -19.79
C ALA A 14 -2.77 15.47 -19.26
N PHE A 15 -2.99 16.76 -19.08
CA PHE A 15 -1.97 17.68 -18.60
C PHE A 15 -1.69 17.59 -17.09
N LEU A 16 -2.65 17.06 -16.30
CA LEU A 16 -2.48 16.83 -14.87
C LEU A 16 -2.03 15.41 -14.55
N LYS A 17 -1.91 14.54 -15.55
CA LYS A 17 -1.62 13.12 -15.34
C LYS A 17 -0.32 12.89 -14.57
N TYR A 18 0.68 13.71 -14.81
CA TYR A 18 1.94 13.74 -14.06
C TYR A 18 2.36 15.19 -13.85
N GLY A 19 1.66 15.89 -12.98
CA GLY A 19 1.89 17.31 -12.72
C GLY A 19 3.18 17.61 -11.97
N HIS A 20 3.83 16.56 -11.43
CA HIS A 20 5.06 16.67 -10.66
C HIS A 20 6.08 15.64 -11.15
N GLU A 21 7.35 15.98 -11.08
CA GLU A 21 8.44 15.08 -11.44
C GLU A 21 9.50 15.01 -10.35
N ASN A 22 10.11 13.82 -10.21
CA ASN A 22 11.28 13.61 -9.35
C ASN A 22 11.09 14.08 -7.89
N ILE A 23 9.88 13.92 -7.34
CA ILE A 23 9.61 14.19 -5.93
C ILE A 23 10.39 13.17 -5.10
N THR A 24 11.11 13.64 -4.08
CA THR A 24 11.73 12.77 -3.09
C THR A 24 11.11 13.01 -1.71
N LEU A 25 10.60 11.94 -1.10
CA LEU A 25 10.08 11.91 0.27
C LEU A 25 10.99 10.96 1.07
N ARG A 26 11.83 11.51 1.94
CA ARG A 26 12.89 10.75 2.63
C ARG A 26 12.99 11.11 4.11
N GLY A 27 13.21 10.09 4.94
CA GLY A 27 13.55 10.26 6.35
C GLY A 27 12.42 10.83 7.20
N ASN A 28 11.17 10.65 6.80
CA ASN A 28 10.03 11.10 7.58
C ASN A 28 9.61 10.03 8.59
N TYR A 29 9.18 10.49 9.76
CA TYR A 29 8.58 9.65 10.78
C TYR A 29 7.13 10.11 11.00
N VAL A 30 6.16 9.26 10.67
CA VAL A 30 4.74 9.53 10.78
C VAL A 30 4.11 8.53 11.75
N VAL A 31 3.50 9.03 12.79
CA VAL A 31 2.87 8.18 13.82
C VAL A 31 1.43 8.61 14.03
N ALA A 32 0.54 7.64 14.26
CA ALA A 32 -0.86 7.85 14.56
C ALA A 32 -1.57 8.79 13.55
N ALA A 33 -1.25 8.65 12.26
CA ALA A 33 -2.00 9.34 11.21
C ALA A 33 -3.44 8.86 11.19
N GLY A 34 -4.40 9.78 11.16
CA GLY A 34 -5.82 9.43 11.12
C GLY A 34 -6.24 8.69 9.86
N GLY A 35 -5.49 8.84 8.77
CA GLY A 35 -5.63 8.13 7.50
C GLY A 35 -4.27 7.67 7.00
N ASP A 36 -3.96 7.97 5.72
CA ASP A 36 -2.68 7.65 5.09
C ASP A 36 -1.52 8.43 5.73
N ALA A 37 -0.32 7.85 5.74
CA ALA A 37 0.89 8.53 6.22
C ALA A 37 1.57 9.32 5.10
N ILE A 38 1.95 8.65 4.01
CA ILE A 38 2.71 9.25 2.90
C ILE A 38 2.11 8.81 1.56
N THR A 39 1.61 9.76 0.79
CA THR A 39 0.97 9.47 -0.50
C THR A 39 1.38 10.49 -1.56
N PRO A 40 2.45 10.24 -2.35
CA PRO A 40 2.70 11.02 -3.56
C PRO A 40 1.59 10.77 -4.58
N MET A 41 1.15 11.82 -5.24
CA MET A 41 0.05 11.75 -6.21
C MET A 41 0.44 12.42 -7.52
N TYR A 42 0.00 11.84 -8.66
CA TYR A 42 0.19 12.39 -10.03
C TYR A 42 1.64 12.76 -10.33
N ALA A 43 2.59 11.95 -9.88
CA ALA A 43 4.00 12.21 -10.06
C ALA A 43 4.66 11.22 -11.02
N LEU A 44 5.63 11.72 -11.79
CA LEU A 44 6.55 10.93 -12.58
C LEU A 44 7.83 10.70 -11.76
N ARG A 45 8.22 9.45 -11.63
CA ARG A 45 9.42 8.98 -10.89
C ARG A 45 9.53 9.52 -9.45
N PRO A 46 8.46 9.45 -8.62
CA PRO A 46 8.61 9.81 -7.22
C PRO A 46 9.48 8.75 -6.50
N LEU A 47 10.36 9.22 -5.63
CA LEU A 47 11.19 8.40 -4.75
C LEU A 47 10.71 8.57 -3.31
N VAL A 48 10.30 7.46 -2.69
CA VAL A 48 9.85 7.41 -1.29
C VAL A 48 10.75 6.44 -0.54
N GLU A 49 11.66 6.95 0.29
CA GLU A 49 12.64 6.08 0.91
C GLU A 49 13.02 6.46 2.34
N HIS A 50 13.42 5.45 3.13
CA HIS A 50 13.85 5.63 4.51
C HIS A 50 12.81 6.37 5.38
N ASN A 51 11.52 6.11 5.15
CA ASN A 51 10.44 6.65 5.96
C ASN A 51 9.92 5.57 6.91
N THR A 52 9.45 6.02 8.06
CA THR A 52 8.74 5.17 9.02
C THR A 52 7.32 5.66 9.17
N ALA A 53 6.36 4.72 9.09
CA ALA A 53 4.95 4.98 9.35
C ALA A 53 4.43 3.98 10.38
N ASP A 54 3.89 4.46 11.46
CA ASP A 54 3.40 3.64 12.57
C ASP A 54 1.98 4.04 12.96
N SER A 55 1.14 3.04 13.22
CA SER A 55 -0.25 3.23 13.69
C SER A 55 -1.08 4.14 12.77
N CYS A 56 -0.94 3.97 11.46
CA CYS A 56 -1.73 4.72 10.47
C CYS A 56 -3.18 4.22 10.39
N ALA A 57 -4.06 5.04 9.81
CA ALA A 57 -5.50 4.81 9.79
C ALA A 57 -6.12 4.65 11.19
N PHE A 58 -5.48 5.23 12.20
CA PHE A 58 -5.83 5.07 13.61
C PHE A 58 -7.20 5.66 13.96
N GLU A 59 -7.55 6.78 13.36
CA GLU A 59 -8.82 7.47 13.63
C GLU A 59 -9.47 7.98 12.35
N MET A 60 -10.09 7.07 11.64
CA MET A 60 -10.83 7.42 10.43
C MET A 60 -12.28 7.81 10.78
N ASN A 61 -12.58 9.09 10.65
CA ASN A 61 -13.89 9.62 11.02
C ASN A 61 -14.93 9.40 9.92
N ASP A 62 -15.95 8.59 10.20
CA ASP A 62 -17.05 8.28 9.29
C ASP A 62 -17.75 9.50 8.70
N ARG A 63 -17.79 10.62 9.43
CA ARG A 63 -18.45 11.84 8.99
C ARG A 63 -17.81 12.42 7.72
N TYR A 64 -16.50 12.24 7.55
CA TYR A 64 -15.76 12.79 6.44
C TYR A 64 -15.57 11.80 5.26
N TYR A 65 -15.77 10.52 5.53
CA TYR A 65 -15.62 9.46 4.54
C TYR A 65 -16.93 8.95 3.95
N LYS A 66 -18.08 9.42 4.46
CA LYS A 66 -19.39 9.13 3.86
C LYS A 66 -19.63 10.05 2.67
N TYR A 67 -19.49 9.50 1.51
CA TYR A 67 -19.98 10.15 0.29
C TYR A 67 -21.47 9.85 0.12
N PRO A 68 -22.31 10.87 -0.07
CA PRO A 68 -23.67 10.62 -0.55
C PRO A 68 -23.60 9.88 -1.89
N GLY A 69 -23.92 8.62 -1.89
CA GLY A 69 -24.35 7.88 -3.05
C GLY A 69 -23.47 6.80 -3.64
N LYS A 70 -22.14 6.68 -3.42
CA LYS A 70 -21.39 5.65 -4.17
C LYS A 70 -20.16 4.99 -3.54
N ARG A 71 -19.43 5.57 -2.65
CA ARG A 71 -18.36 4.88 -1.90
C ARG A 71 -18.55 5.10 -0.42
N GLN A 72 -18.97 4.06 0.23
CA GLN A 72 -18.84 3.96 1.67
C GLN A 72 -17.47 3.34 1.90
N GLY A 73 -16.57 4.04 2.53
CA GLY A 73 -15.39 3.35 2.94
C GLY A 73 -14.34 4.30 3.48
N LYS A 74 -13.95 3.97 4.66
CA LYS A 74 -12.70 4.36 5.23
C LYS A 74 -11.63 3.57 4.49
N VAL A 75 -10.96 4.19 3.53
CA VAL A 75 -9.94 3.55 2.69
C VAL A 75 -8.63 4.23 2.99
N ALA A 76 -7.67 3.50 3.53
CA ALA A 76 -6.33 4.00 3.78
C ALA A 76 -5.31 2.86 3.78
N ALA A 77 -4.13 3.16 3.25
CA ALA A 77 -2.91 2.39 3.43
C ALA A 77 -1.83 3.33 4.00
N ALA A 78 -0.75 2.80 4.54
CA ALA A 78 0.22 3.68 5.19
C ALA A 78 1.06 4.47 4.19
N ILE A 79 1.81 3.80 3.31
CA ILE A 79 2.71 4.46 2.33
C ILE A 79 2.41 3.94 0.93
N TRP A 80 1.89 4.81 0.05
CA TRP A 80 1.47 4.39 -1.27
C TRP A 80 1.42 5.54 -2.28
N PRO A 81 1.75 5.32 -3.56
CA PRO A 81 1.60 6.30 -4.61
C PRO A 81 0.24 6.18 -5.28
N TRP A 82 -0.38 7.27 -5.64
CA TRP A 82 -1.61 7.27 -6.42
C TRP A 82 -1.43 7.93 -7.78
N LYS A 83 -1.81 7.20 -8.84
CA LYS A 83 -1.70 7.68 -10.23
C LYS A 83 -0.31 8.21 -10.55
N CYS A 84 0.72 7.54 -10.07
CA CYS A 84 2.11 7.85 -10.37
C CYS A 84 2.63 6.94 -11.48
N LYS A 85 3.71 7.36 -12.14
CA LYS A 85 4.46 6.54 -13.07
C LYS A 85 5.90 6.35 -12.59
N ASP A 86 6.39 5.11 -12.73
CA ASP A 86 7.75 4.72 -12.33
C ASP A 86 8.09 5.14 -10.89
N ALA A 87 7.13 4.96 -9.97
CA ALA A 87 7.33 5.24 -8.56
C ALA A 87 8.26 4.20 -7.92
N LEU A 88 9.26 4.65 -7.16
CA LEU A 88 10.14 3.78 -6.39
C LEU A 88 9.98 4.03 -4.88
N LEU A 89 9.53 2.98 -4.17
CA LEU A 89 9.37 3.01 -2.72
C LEU A 89 10.32 1.97 -2.11
N ARG A 90 11.30 2.42 -1.32
CA ARG A 90 12.32 1.51 -0.78
C ARG A 90 12.80 1.90 0.61
N TYR A 91 13.28 0.89 1.34
CA TYR A 91 13.84 1.07 2.69
C TYR A 91 12.87 1.80 3.63
N ASN A 92 11.56 1.64 3.42
CA ASN A 92 10.55 2.15 4.33
C ASN A 92 10.16 1.09 5.35
N ASP A 93 9.72 1.54 6.51
CA ASP A 93 9.31 0.73 7.63
C ASP A 93 7.87 1.09 8.00
N VAL A 94 6.96 0.11 7.97
CA VAL A 94 5.53 0.34 8.23
C VAL A 94 4.99 -0.67 9.23
N ALA A 95 4.43 -0.18 10.32
CA ALA A 95 3.82 -1.04 11.32
C ALA A 95 2.42 -0.57 11.74
N ASP A 96 1.62 -1.54 12.22
CA ASP A 96 0.34 -1.29 12.92
C ASP A 96 -0.68 -0.44 12.17
N THR A 97 -0.72 -0.49 10.85
CA THR A 97 -1.79 0.17 10.07
C THR A 97 -3.13 -0.48 10.40
N LYS A 98 -4.10 0.32 10.83
CA LYS A 98 -5.37 -0.19 11.34
C LYS A 98 -6.34 -0.58 10.23
N LEU A 99 -7.13 -1.63 10.48
CA LEU A 99 -8.08 -2.15 9.52
C LEU A 99 -9.20 -1.13 9.25
N ASN A 100 -9.38 -0.90 7.99
CA ASN A 100 -10.50 -0.21 7.39
C ASN A 100 -10.99 -1.08 6.22
N GLN A 101 -11.30 -0.55 5.07
CA GLN A 101 -11.50 -1.44 3.90
C GLN A 101 -10.16 -2.01 3.40
N ASP A 102 -9.09 -1.25 3.51
CA ASP A 102 -7.76 -1.63 3.05
C ASP A 102 -6.85 -1.97 4.23
N GLY A 103 -6.31 -1.02 4.97
CA GLY A 103 -5.48 -1.24 6.15
C GLY A 103 -4.12 -1.86 5.84
N MET A 104 -3.61 -1.69 4.61
CA MET A 104 -2.36 -2.27 4.14
C MET A 104 -1.17 -1.40 4.54
N ALA A 105 0.01 -2.01 4.66
CA ALA A 105 1.25 -1.24 4.77
C ALA A 105 1.50 -0.45 3.48
N TYR A 106 1.42 -1.13 2.35
CA TYR A 106 1.73 -0.60 1.03
C TYR A 106 0.60 -0.88 0.03
N ASP A 107 0.42 0.02 -0.93
CA ASP A 107 -0.56 -0.14 -1.99
C ASP A 107 -0.05 0.46 -3.31
N ALA A 108 -0.09 -0.30 -4.39
CA ALA A 108 0.11 0.22 -5.74
C ALA A 108 -1.26 0.53 -6.34
N ASP A 109 -1.65 1.80 -6.32
CA ASP A 109 -2.98 2.21 -6.78
C ASP A 109 -2.93 3.05 -8.05
N SER A 110 -3.61 2.55 -9.09
CA SER A 110 -3.89 3.28 -10.34
C SER A 110 -2.64 3.87 -11.01
N GLY A 111 -1.48 3.25 -10.86
CA GLY A 111 -0.19 3.70 -11.38
C GLY A 111 0.39 2.76 -12.42
N ASP A 112 1.50 3.15 -13.01
CA ASP A 112 2.24 2.37 -13.99
C ASP A 112 3.71 2.23 -13.57
N GLY A 113 4.20 0.99 -13.41
CA GLY A 113 5.59 0.72 -13.08
C GLY A 113 5.98 1.02 -11.62
N THR A 114 5.06 0.93 -10.67
CA THR A 114 5.37 1.12 -9.24
C THR A 114 6.22 -0.02 -8.71
N VAL A 115 7.35 0.29 -8.08
CA VAL A 115 8.26 -0.70 -7.47
C VAL A 115 8.36 -0.46 -5.97
N TYR A 116 8.12 -1.52 -5.20
CA TYR A 116 8.41 -1.60 -3.76
C TYR A 116 9.57 -2.56 -3.55
N GLU A 117 10.69 -2.09 -3.00
CA GLU A 117 11.84 -2.95 -2.74
C GLU A 117 12.53 -2.64 -1.42
N TYR A 118 13.03 -3.68 -0.77
CA TYR A 118 13.78 -3.57 0.50
C TYR A 118 13.00 -2.85 1.61
N ASN A 119 11.68 -2.93 1.59
CA ASN A 119 10.84 -2.39 2.66
C ASN A 119 10.57 -3.47 3.73
N TYR A 120 10.23 -2.99 4.91
CA TYR A 120 9.73 -3.81 6.01
C TYR A 120 8.27 -3.47 6.31
N SER A 121 7.47 -4.47 6.66
CA SER A 121 6.12 -4.29 7.17
C SER A 121 5.85 -5.22 8.34
N ALA A 122 5.11 -4.76 9.35
CA ALA A 122 4.77 -5.58 10.51
C ALA A 122 3.40 -5.27 11.09
N TYR A 123 2.65 -6.31 11.46
CA TYR A 123 1.40 -6.21 12.20
C TYR A 123 0.31 -5.33 11.56
N ASN A 124 0.39 -5.08 10.26
CA ASN A 124 -0.63 -4.30 9.57
C ASN A 124 -1.90 -5.13 9.42
N GLU A 125 -3.02 -4.61 9.91
CA GLU A 125 -4.26 -5.36 10.03
C GLU A 125 -4.89 -5.74 8.68
N GLY A 126 -4.61 -4.98 7.63
CA GLY A 126 -5.07 -5.25 6.26
C GLY A 126 -4.11 -6.11 5.42
N GLY A 127 -2.84 -6.19 5.82
CA GLY A 127 -1.79 -6.93 5.14
C GLY A 127 -0.58 -6.08 4.74
N ALA A 128 0.38 -6.68 4.04
CA ALA A 128 1.60 -6.02 3.62
C ALA A 128 1.42 -5.19 2.34
N MET A 129 0.87 -5.80 1.29
CA MET A 129 0.85 -5.20 -0.05
C MET A 129 -0.48 -5.41 -0.76
N MET A 130 -1.01 -4.32 -1.33
CA MET A 130 -2.12 -4.37 -2.27
C MET A 130 -1.67 -3.90 -3.65
N PHE A 131 -2.18 -4.57 -4.68
CA PHE A 131 -2.18 -4.11 -6.06
C PHE A 131 -3.59 -3.69 -6.40
N CYS A 132 -3.85 -2.38 -6.40
CA CYS A 132 -5.21 -1.87 -6.36
C CYS A 132 -5.76 -1.55 -7.75
N LEU A 133 -6.77 -2.31 -8.13
CA LEU A 133 -7.57 -2.17 -9.33
C LEU A 133 -6.82 -2.44 -10.65
N GLY A 134 -7.57 -2.42 -11.74
CA GLY A 134 -7.08 -2.74 -13.08
C GLY A 134 -6.15 -1.70 -13.68
N GLU A 135 -6.09 -0.52 -13.11
CA GLU A 135 -5.25 0.59 -13.58
C GLU A 135 -3.83 0.59 -12.98
N ALA A 136 -3.58 -0.22 -11.95
CA ALA A 136 -2.24 -0.39 -11.37
C ALA A 136 -1.48 -1.46 -12.17
N VAL A 137 -0.80 -1.05 -13.23
CA VAL A 137 -0.12 -1.97 -14.15
C VAL A 137 1.38 -2.00 -13.94
N HIS A 138 2.02 -3.13 -14.32
CA HIS A 138 3.48 -3.33 -14.24
C HIS A 138 4.08 -3.09 -12.85
N SER A 139 3.27 -3.30 -11.80
CA SER A 139 3.71 -3.06 -10.42
C SER A 139 4.46 -4.26 -9.85
N THR A 140 5.51 -3.98 -9.08
CA THR A 140 6.41 -5.00 -8.51
C THR A 140 6.59 -4.78 -7.00
N TYR A 141 6.48 -5.87 -6.24
CA TYR A 141 6.82 -5.95 -4.82
C TYR A 141 7.95 -6.96 -4.65
N ARG A 142 9.19 -6.51 -4.40
CA ARG A 142 10.37 -7.38 -4.40
C ARG A 142 11.33 -7.12 -3.24
N HIS A 143 11.97 -8.18 -2.77
CA HIS A 143 13.01 -8.13 -1.73
C HIS A 143 12.56 -7.43 -0.45
N ASN A 144 11.26 -7.49 -0.13
CA ASN A 144 10.69 -6.94 1.09
C ASN A 144 10.57 -8.01 2.16
N VAL A 145 10.44 -7.58 3.40
CA VAL A 145 10.14 -8.44 4.54
C VAL A 145 8.78 -8.03 5.11
N SER A 146 7.89 -9.00 5.24
CA SER A 146 6.60 -8.86 5.92
C SER A 146 6.63 -9.72 7.17
N TYR A 147 6.34 -9.13 8.32
CA TYR A 147 6.35 -9.80 9.59
C TYR A 147 4.98 -9.74 10.26
N ARG A 148 4.30 -10.88 10.35
CA ARG A 148 2.99 -11.01 11.01
C ARG A 148 1.94 -10.00 10.55
N ASP A 149 1.96 -9.61 9.28
CA ASP A 149 0.89 -8.82 8.68
C ASP A 149 -0.39 -9.68 8.58
N LEU A 150 -1.54 -9.08 8.86
CA LEU A 150 -2.83 -9.76 9.02
C LEU A 150 -3.72 -9.61 7.76
N GLY A 151 -4.96 -10.01 7.86
CA GLY A 151 -6.00 -9.77 6.85
C GLY A 151 -5.83 -10.48 5.51
N GLY A 152 -4.73 -11.19 5.30
CA GLY A 152 -4.26 -11.71 4.02
C GLY A 152 -3.14 -10.82 3.49
N VAL A 153 -1.89 -11.33 3.55
CA VAL A 153 -0.66 -10.54 3.40
C VAL A 153 -0.59 -9.79 2.07
N LEU A 154 -1.04 -10.45 0.99
CA LEU A 154 -1.05 -9.91 -0.37
C LEU A 154 -2.48 -9.80 -0.91
N SER A 155 -2.82 -8.66 -1.45
CA SER A 155 -4.13 -8.37 -2.03
C SER A 155 -4.04 -7.97 -3.50
N PRO A 156 -4.45 -8.82 -4.45
CA PRO A 156 -4.41 -8.49 -5.89
C PRO A 156 -5.66 -7.76 -6.38
N SER A 157 -6.28 -6.95 -5.61
CA SER A 157 -7.56 -6.25 -5.79
C SER A 157 -7.92 -5.82 -7.24
N GLY A 158 -8.28 -6.77 -8.10
CA GLY A 158 -8.62 -6.50 -9.50
C GLY A 158 -7.43 -6.26 -10.44
N ASN A 159 -6.20 -6.35 -9.96
CA ASN A 159 -4.99 -6.07 -10.71
C ASN A 159 -4.73 -7.10 -11.82
N PRO A 160 -4.23 -6.68 -13.02
CA PRO A 160 -4.00 -7.60 -14.12
C PRO A 160 -2.65 -8.32 -14.09
N ASP A 161 -1.59 -7.77 -13.48
CA ASP A 161 -0.21 -8.19 -13.73
C ASP A 161 0.79 -8.01 -12.58
N GLY A 162 0.36 -7.91 -11.34
CA GLY A 162 1.24 -7.72 -10.19
C GLY A 162 2.36 -8.78 -10.10
N LEU A 163 3.60 -8.34 -9.86
CA LEU A 163 4.76 -9.22 -9.63
C LEU A 163 5.20 -9.16 -8.17
N VAL A 164 5.34 -10.33 -7.55
CA VAL A 164 5.83 -10.48 -6.17
C VAL A 164 7.04 -11.40 -6.20
N GLU A 165 8.24 -10.87 -5.95
CA GLU A 165 9.48 -11.60 -6.19
C GLU A 165 10.49 -11.45 -5.04
N GLY A 166 11.07 -12.58 -4.62
CA GLY A 166 12.20 -12.60 -3.69
C GLY A 166 11.92 -12.02 -2.30
N ASN A 167 10.65 -11.98 -1.88
CA ASN A 167 10.26 -11.47 -0.56
C ASN A 167 10.32 -12.56 0.50
N THR A 168 10.38 -12.15 1.77
CA THR A 168 10.22 -13.05 2.92
C THR A 168 8.97 -12.67 3.70
N PHE A 169 8.10 -13.65 3.92
CA PHE A 169 6.84 -13.51 4.64
C PHE A 169 6.85 -14.36 5.91
N TYR A 170 6.95 -13.74 7.07
CA TYR A 170 6.73 -14.41 8.36
C TYR A 170 5.23 -14.36 8.68
N MET A 171 4.58 -15.52 8.59
CA MET A 171 3.12 -15.64 8.57
C MET A 171 2.53 -15.98 9.92
N GLU A 172 1.54 -15.23 10.37
CA GLU A 172 0.72 -15.65 11.51
C GLU A 172 -0.09 -16.91 11.19
N PRO A 173 -0.28 -17.82 12.19
CA PRO A 173 -1.11 -18.99 12.01
C PRO A 173 -2.52 -18.63 11.51
N GLY A 174 -2.97 -19.29 10.45
CA GLY A 174 -4.30 -19.08 9.87
C GLY A 174 -4.45 -17.86 8.95
N VAL A 175 -3.47 -16.98 8.86
CA VAL A 175 -3.47 -15.87 7.91
C VAL A 175 -3.07 -16.38 6.52
N PRO A 176 -3.89 -16.15 5.48
CA PRO A 176 -3.53 -16.57 4.13
C PRO A 176 -2.50 -15.63 3.50
N LEU A 177 -1.55 -16.16 2.73
CA LEU A 177 -0.62 -15.35 1.98
C LEU A 177 -1.35 -14.42 0.99
N ARG A 178 -2.41 -14.91 0.37
CA ARG A 178 -3.25 -14.13 -0.55
C ARG A 178 -4.65 -13.93 0.03
N ARG A 179 -5.15 -12.70 0.01
CA ARG A 179 -6.51 -12.36 0.45
C ARG A 179 -7.55 -13.12 -0.38
N LYS A 180 -8.44 -13.87 0.30
CA LYS A 180 -9.33 -14.85 -0.36
C LYS A 180 -10.42 -14.23 -1.24
N ARG A 181 -10.84 -13.00 -0.96
CA ARG A 181 -11.99 -12.37 -1.63
C ARG A 181 -11.63 -11.44 -2.78
N ASN A 182 -10.34 -11.25 -3.03
CA ASN A 182 -9.88 -10.31 -4.04
C ASN A 182 -9.58 -11.03 -5.35
N HIS A 183 -10.26 -10.61 -6.40
CA HIS A 183 -9.98 -11.02 -7.77
C HIS A 183 -8.80 -10.22 -8.30
N GLY A 184 -8.02 -10.83 -9.16
CA GLY A 184 -6.85 -10.20 -9.79
C GLY A 184 -5.78 -11.22 -10.09
N LYS A 185 -4.80 -10.83 -10.87
CA LYS A 185 -3.64 -11.66 -11.22
C LYS A 185 -2.41 -11.17 -10.47
N MET A 186 -1.65 -12.12 -9.99
CA MET A 186 -0.40 -11.85 -9.29
C MET A 186 0.54 -13.03 -9.52
N LYS A 187 1.74 -12.74 -10.00
CA LYS A 187 2.78 -13.74 -10.20
C LYS A 187 3.69 -13.75 -8.95
N LEU A 188 3.85 -14.92 -8.36
CA LEU A 188 4.74 -15.16 -7.22
C LEU A 188 6.01 -15.86 -7.71
N VAL A 189 7.18 -15.30 -7.43
CA VAL A 189 8.49 -15.83 -7.88
C VAL A 189 9.49 -15.79 -6.73
N ASN A 190 10.12 -16.93 -6.44
CA ASN A 190 11.23 -17.01 -5.48
C ASN A 190 10.97 -16.36 -4.10
N ASN A 191 9.74 -16.40 -3.61
CA ASN A 191 9.44 -15.91 -2.27
C ASN A 191 9.65 -16.99 -1.22
N THR A 192 10.05 -16.57 -0.02
CA THR A 192 10.17 -17.43 1.16
C THR A 192 8.98 -17.18 2.07
N VAL A 193 8.31 -18.24 2.51
CA VAL A 193 7.22 -18.19 3.49
C VAL A 193 7.67 -18.95 4.73
N VAL A 194 7.72 -18.24 5.84
CA VAL A 194 8.10 -18.78 7.15
C VAL A 194 6.86 -18.77 8.03
N PRO A 195 6.32 -19.93 8.44
CA PRO A 195 5.26 -19.96 9.43
C PRO A 195 5.77 -19.36 10.76
N ALA A 196 4.99 -18.49 11.37
CA ALA A 196 5.30 -18.05 12.72
C ALA A 196 5.21 -19.25 13.67
N ASP A 197 6.21 -19.45 14.49
CA ASP A 197 6.18 -20.49 15.53
C ASP A 197 5.07 -20.16 16.52
N SER A 198 4.20 -21.14 16.77
CA SER A 198 3.09 -21.04 17.72
C SER A 198 3.54 -21.00 19.20
N LYS A 199 4.81 -20.65 19.48
CA LYS A 199 5.46 -20.80 20.78
C LYS A 199 6.27 -19.59 21.23
N GLU A 200 5.98 -18.39 20.79
CA GLU A 200 6.48 -17.18 21.44
C GLU A 200 5.27 -16.42 22.03
N ASP A 201 4.89 -16.84 23.23
CA ASP A 201 4.09 -16.08 24.18
C ASP A 201 5.02 -15.33 25.15
#